data_b3ab885d34efc404cebd6b1aed2fe1ae
#
_entry.id   b3ab885d34efc404cebd6b1aed2fe1ae
#
_cell.length_a   1.000
_cell.length_b   1.000
_cell.length_c   1.000
_cell.angle_alpha   90.00
_cell.angle_beta   90.00
_cell.angle_gamma   90.00
#
_symmetry.space_group_name_H-M   'P 1'
#
loop_
_entity.id
_entity.type
_entity.pdbx_description
1 polymer ?
#
loop_
_entity_poly.entity_id
_entity_poly.type
_entity_poly.pdbx_seq_one_letter_code
_entity_poly.pdbx_strand_id
1 'polypeptide(L)'
;MSLESDVANLVTQTNKLIDYFGTKKSEIDKAVAAAIAAAPETSRSWYVDPVNGLDTNPGTQLLPFKTINKAIAVTPPSGVCTAYVMDDYDMPAGIGSLNSVLILSGVAKNGVRPKLKPKYVTSTDANNVTTTNMTGLNMYLASNLISIRDLDIYLPSPAGFNPAPNNARAGSFFRGFSSVNVPTVFNVSLENVAVTMAPDWFGNFIGVTASSVILATTNVQFPSGFAGRYISNVAAGALVKDLGHVMSNLASL
;
A
#
# COMPACT_ATOMS: atom_id res chain seq x y z
N MET A 1 -21.41 -74.03 1.53
CA MET A 1 -21.10 -72.95 2.51
C MET A 1 -22.38 -72.72 3.28
N SER A 2 -22.31 -72.52 4.60
CA SER A 2 -23.51 -72.28 5.40
C SER A 2 -23.89 -70.80 5.30
N LEU A 3 -25.15 -70.47 5.39
CA LEU A 3 -25.66 -69.08 5.41
C LEU A 3 -24.95 -68.23 6.46
N GLU A 4 -24.61 -68.80 7.61
CA GLU A 4 -23.84 -68.12 8.67
C GLU A 4 -22.45 -67.72 8.24
N SER A 5 -21.75 -68.55 7.44
CA SER A 5 -20.43 -68.21 6.89
C SER A 5 -20.49 -67.06 5.89
N ASP A 6 -21.54 -67.03 5.06
CA ASP A 6 -21.73 -66.02 4.06
C ASP A 6 -22.10 -64.64 4.68
N VAL A 7 -22.94 -64.67 5.73
CA VAL A 7 -23.26 -63.48 6.55
C VAL A 7 -22.04 -62.96 7.28
N ALA A 8 -21.23 -63.81 7.92
CA ALA A 8 -20.01 -63.42 8.60
C ALA A 8 -18.99 -62.76 7.62
N ASN A 9 -18.86 -63.32 6.41
CA ASN A 9 -18.03 -62.74 5.35
C ASN A 9 -18.55 -61.38 4.92
N LEU A 10 -19.85 -61.22 4.72
CA LEU A 10 -20.45 -59.94 4.32
C LEU A 10 -20.20 -58.88 5.39
N VAL A 11 -20.41 -59.17 6.66
CA VAL A 11 -20.11 -58.26 7.77
C VAL A 11 -18.63 -57.85 7.77
N THR A 12 -17.73 -58.81 7.56
CA THR A 12 -16.29 -58.57 7.52
C THR A 12 -15.93 -57.64 6.37
N GLN A 13 -16.47 -57.86 5.16
CA GLN A 13 -16.21 -57.01 3.99
C GLN A 13 -16.82 -55.60 4.16
N THR A 14 -18.01 -55.51 4.77
CA THR A 14 -18.65 -54.22 5.06
C THR A 14 -17.80 -53.41 6.05
N ASN A 15 -17.31 -54.03 7.11
CA ASN A 15 -16.42 -53.36 8.08
C ASN A 15 -15.13 -52.86 7.39
N LYS A 16 -14.49 -53.71 6.56
CA LYS A 16 -13.32 -53.29 5.78
C LYS A 16 -13.61 -52.08 4.86
N LEU A 17 -14.79 -52.06 4.26
CA LEU A 17 -15.21 -50.95 3.41
C LEU A 17 -15.42 -49.65 4.22
N ILE A 18 -16.05 -49.76 5.40
CA ILE A 18 -16.24 -48.65 6.33
C ILE A 18 -14.87 -48.10 6.79
N ASP A 19 -13.94 -48.96 7.18
CA ASP A 19 -12.59 -48.59 7.60
C ASP A 19 -11.82 -47.92 6.45
N TYR A 20 -11.94 -48.43 5.23
CA TYR A 20 -11.35 -47.83 4.02
C TYR A 20 -11.88 -46.42 3.78
N PHE A 21 -13.20 -46.23 3.81
CA PHE A 21 -13.79 -44.92 3.66
C PHE A 21 -13.42 -43.96 4.80
N GLY A 22 -13.37 -44.43 6.03
CA GLY A 22 -12.90 -43.65 7.18
C GLY A 22 -11.46 -43.17 7.00
N THR A 23 -10.57 -44.06 6.54
CA THR A 23 -9.18 -43.72 6.24
C THR A 23 -9.09 -42.73 5.10
N LYS A 24 -9.80 -42.95 4.00
CA LYS A 24 -9.80 -42.04 2.85
C LYS A 24 -10.35 -40.65 3.18
N LYS A 25 -11.41 -40.57 3.96
CA LYS A 25 -11.93 -39.31 4.46
C LYS A 25 -10.86 -38.57 5.28
N SER A 26 -10.18 -39.25 6.20
CA SER A 26 -9.12 -38.64 7.00
C SER A 26 -7.95 -38.14 6.14
N GLU A 27 -7.53 -38.89 5.10
CA GLU A 27 -6.50 -38.48 4.16
C GLU A 27 -6.92 -37.25 3.38
N ILE A 28 -8.16 -37.20 2.88
CA ILE A 28 -8.72 -36.04 2.17
C ILE A 28 -8.77 -34.79 3.09
N ASP A 29 -9.29 -34.95 4.32
CA ASP A 29 -9.38 -33.87 5.28
C ASP A 29 -7.99 -33.29 5.60
N LYS A 30 -6.96 -34.16 5.75
CA LYS A 30 -5.57 -33.73 5.95
C LYS A 30 -5.00 -33.02 4.72
N ALA A 31 -5.26 -33.54 3.52
CA ALA A 31 -4.79 -32.94 2.28
C ALA A 31 -5.44 -31.56 2.05
N VAL A 32 -6.73 -31.43 2.32
CA VAL A 32 -7.45 -30.16 2.24
C VAL A 32 -6.93 -29.16 3.26
N ALA A 33 -6.73 -29.58 4.52
CA ALA A 33 -6.15 -28.72 5.54
C ALA A 33 -4.73 -28.26 5.19
N ALA A 34 -3.91 -29.17 4.64
CA ALA A 34 -2.56 -28.84 4.17
C ALA A 34 -2.59 -27.88 2.98
N ALA A 35 -3.51 -28.06 2.03
CA ALA A 35 -3.68 -27.15 0.88
C ALA A 35 -4.14 -25.75 1.30
N ILE A 36 -5.08 -25.66 2.25
CA ILE A 36 -5.52 -24.38 2.83
C ILE A 36 -4.37 -23.70 3.57
N ALA A 37 -3.61 -24.45 4.38
CA ALA A 37 -2.45 -23.90 5.11
C ALA A 37 -1.29 -23.47 4.18
N ALA A 38 -1.15 -24.11 3.02
CA ALA A 38 -0.16 -23.77 2.01
C ALA A 38 -0.58 -22.62 1.10
N ALA A 39 -1.90 -22.28 1.04
CA ALA A 39 -2.37 -21.13 0.28
C ALA A 39 -1.84 -19.84 0.94
N PRO A 40 -1.02 -19.03 0.25
CA PRO A 40 -0.54 -17.79 0.83
C PRO A 40 -1.73 -16.87 1.10
N GLU A 41 -1.83 -16.38 2.33
CA GLU A 41 -2.76 -15.27 2.60
C GLU A 41 -2.33 -14.06 1.80
N THR A 42 -3.10 -13.74 0.77
CA THR A 42 -2.81 -12.61 -0.13
C THR A 42 -3.19 -11.26 0.49
N SER A 43 -3.95 -11.25 1.58
CA SER A 43 -4.33 -10.04 2.32
C SER A 43 -3.76 -10.08 3.73
N ARG A 44 -3.00 -9.05 4.09
CA ARG A 44 -2.35 -8.92 5.40
C ARG A 44 -2.61 -7.57 6.03
N SER A 45 -2.84 -7.58 7.34
CA SER A 45 -3.03 -6.37 8.14
C SER A 45 -1.95 -6.29 9.22
N TRP A 46 -1.29 -5.14 9.32
CA TRP A 46 -0.16 -4.92 10.21
C TRP A 46 -0.34 -3.62 10.98
N TYR A 47 0.18 -3.58 12.19
CA TYR A 47 0.26 -2.35 12.97
C TYR A 47 1.69 -1.80 12.92
N VAL A 48 1.80 -0.48 12.76
CA VAL A 48 3.07 0.25 12.64
C VAL A 48 3.07 1.38 13.67
N ASP A 49 4.00 1.30 14.61
CA ASP A 49 4.27 2.36 15.59
C ASP A 49 5.71 2.84 15.41
N PRO A 50 5.94 4.01 14.80
CA PRO A 50 7.29 4.51 14.53
C PRO A 50 8.06 4.87 15.80
N VAL A 51 7.38 5.05 16.93
CA VAL A 51 7.97 5.43 18.21
C VAL A 51 8.37 4.22 19.04
N ASN A 52 7.43 3.26 19.24
CA ASN A 52 7.60 2.13 20.15
C ASN A 52 7.75 0.79 19.44
N GLY A 53 7.48 0.73 18.13
CA GLY A 53 7.54 -0.49 17.34
C GLY A 53 8.98 -0.95 17.05
N LEU A 54 9.12 -2.23 16.72
CA LEU A 54 10.37 -2.84 16.26
C LEU A 54 10.07 -3.71 15.02
N ASP A 55 10.93 -3.66 14.00
CA ASP A 55 10.75 -4.46 12.78
C ASP A 55 11.01 -5.97 12.98
N THR A 56 11.45 -6.36 14.18
CA THR A 56 11.54 -7.76 14.65
C THR A 56 10.26 -8.27 15.30
N ASN A 57 9.31 -7.38 15.61
CA ASN A 57 8.02 -7.75 16.17
C ASN A 57 7.13 -8.49 15.15
N PRO A 58 6.04 -9.15 15.59
CA PRO A 58 5.10 -9.83 14.70
C PRO A 58 4.14 -8.90 13.95
N GLY A 59 4.15 -7.59 14.18
CA GLY A 59 3.27 -6.62 13.51
C GLY A 59 1.82 -6.60 14.03
N THR A 60 1.58 -7.10 15.22
CA THR A 60 0.28 -7.02 15.91
C THR A 60 0.10 -5.66 16.59
N GLN A 61 -1.11 -5.35 17.05
CA GLN A 61 -1.38 -4.10 17.75
C GLN A 61 -0.57 -3.93 19.04
N LEU A 62 -0.29 -5.04 19.76
CA LEU A 62 0.49 -5.02 21.01
C LEU A 62 2.01 -5.02 20.74
N LEU A 63 2.43 -5.60 19.64
CA LEU A 63 3.84 -5.70 19.22
C LEU A 63 3.96 -5.24 17.76
N PRO A 64 3.82 -3.93 17.49
CA PRO A 64 3.80 -3.38 16.15
C PRO A 64 5.18 -3.38 15.48
N PHE A 65 5.20 -3.31 14.17
CA PHE A 65 6.39 -2.97 13.42
C PHE A 65 6.80 -1.52 13.66
N LYS A 66 8.04 -1.21 13.42
CA LYS A 66 8.53 0.18 13.44
C LYS A 66 8.26 0.89 12.11
N THR A 67 8.32 0.16 10.98
CA THR A 67 8.30 0.77 9.65
C THR A 67 7.18 0.22 8.75
N ILE A 68 6.62 1.10 7.92
CA ILE A 68 5.68 0.72 6.86
C ILE A 68 6.38 -0.20 5.85
N ASN A 69 7.66 0.02 5.57
CA ASN A 69 8.44 -0.82 4.67
C ASN A 69 8.49 -2.28 5.14
N LYS A 70 8.57 -2.52 6.46
CA LYS A 70 8.50 -3.87 7.01
C LYS A 70 7.14 -4.52 6.75
N ALA A 71 6.05 -3.81 6.99
CA ALA A 71 4.69 -4.30 6.71
C ALA A 71 4.52 -4.71 5.23
N ILE A 72 5.02 -3.88 4.31
CA ILE A 72 5.02 -4.18 2.87
C ILE A 72 5.87 -5.42 2.56
N ALA A 73 7.08 -5.51 3.12
CA ALA A 73 8.04 -6.58 2.82
C ALA A 73 7.56 -7.97 3.30
N VAL A 74 6.75 -8.04 4.37
CA VAL A 74 6.20 -9.30 4.88
C VAL A 74 4.83 -9.65 4.30
N THR A 75 4.26 -8.75 3.50
CA THR A 75 3.05 -9.04 2.72
C THR A 75 3.46 -9.66 1.39
N PRO A 76 2.81 -10.76 0.94
CA PRO A 76 3.14 -11.38 -0.35
C PRO A 76 3.12 -10.37 -1.51
N PRO A 77 4.03 -10.48 -2.47
CA PRO A 77 3.99 -9.69 -3.70
C PRO A 77 2.63 -9.80 -4.38
N SER A 78 2.14 -8.71 -4.96
CA SER A 78 0.81 -8.59 -5.57
C SER A 78 -0.36 -8.82 -4.59
N GLY A 79 -0.10 -8.96 -3.29
CA GLY A 79 -1.12 -9.06 -2.26
C GLY A 79 -1.71 -7.71 -1.85
N VAL A 80 -2.59 -7.73 -0.85
CA VAL A 80 -3.18 -6.55 -0.21
C VAL A 80 -2.47 -6.31 1.11
N CYS A 81 -1.78 -5.19 1.25
CA CYS A 81 -1.14 -4.75 2.49
C CYS A 81 -1.96 -3.65 3.15
N THR A 82 -2.47 -3.89 4.35
CA THR A 82 -3.06 -2.84 5.20
C THR A 82 -2.11 -2.54 6.36
N ALA A 83 -1.61 -1.32 6.45
CA ALA A 83 -0.78 -0.87 7.55
C ALA A 83 -1.54 0.16 8.41
N TYR A 84 -1.81 -0.19 9.66
CA TYR A 84 -2.41 0.69 10.67
C TYR A 84 -1.30 1.52 11.33
N VAL A 85 -1.23 2.79 11.00
CA VAL A 85 -0.20 3.73 11.50
C VAL A 85 -0.68 4.33 12.82
N MET A 86 0.05 4.06 13.90
CA MET A 86 -0.37 4.35 15.26
C MET A 86 0.14 5.70 15.81
N ASP A 87 1.08 6.34 15.13
CA ASP A 87 1.64 7.65 15.50
C ASP A 87 2.15 8.39 14.27
N ASP A 88 2.53 9.66 14.42
CA ASP A 88 3.14 10.46 13.36
C ASP A 88 4.33 9.72 12.73
N TYR A 89 4.29 9.52 11.43
CA TYR A 89 5.29 8.75 10.69
C TYR A 89 6.21 9.66 9.88
N ASP A 90 7.38 9.92 10.42
CA ASP A 90 8.47 10.53 9.67
C ASP A 90 8.97 9.54 8.63
N MET A 91 8.93 9.89 7.35
CA MET A 91 9.37 9.04 6.25
C MET A 91 10.87 9.24 5.98
N PRO A 92 11.77 8.46 6.63
CA PRO A 92 13.22 8.66 6.48
C PRO A 92 13.72 8.22 5.10
N ALA A 93 12.98 7.34 4.44
CA ALA A 93 13.24 6.84 3.10
C ALA A 93 11.94 6.74 2.31
N GLY A 94 12.03 6.64 1.00
CA GLY A 94 10.88 6.36 0.15
C GLY A 94 10.27 4.99 0.47
N ILE A 95 8.95 4.92 0.46
CA ILE A 95 8.20 3.68 0.63
C ILE A 95 7.89 3.14 -0.75
N GLY A 96 8.38 1.94 -1.04
CA GLY A 96 8.15 1.26 -2.32
C GLY A 96 7.22 0.06 -2.14
N SER A 97 6.18 -0.04 -2.96
CA SER A 97 5.23 -1.15 -2.89
C SER A 97 5.20 -1.99 -4.17
N LEU A 98 5.30 -3.30 -3.99
CA LEU A 98 5.00 -4.35 -4.98
C LEU A 98 3.65 -5.03 -4.69
N ASN A 99 2.87 -4.51 -3.74
CA ASN A 99 1.52 -5.01 -3.47
C ASN A 99 0.54 -4.45 -4.51
N SER A 100 -0.49 -5.21 -4.86
CA SER A 100 -1.56 -4.74 -5.76
C SER A 100 -2.35 -3.61 -5.11
N VAL A 101 -2.53 -3.71 -3.78
CA VAL A 101 -3.21 -2.70 -2.96
C VAL A 101 -2.37 -2.42 -1.72
N LEU A 102 -2.07 -1.14 -1.50
CA LEU A 102 -1.47 -0.64 -0.27
C LEU A 102 -2.47 0.29 0.42
N ILE A 103 -2.92 -0.09 1.61
CA ILE A 103 -3.79 0.72 2.44
C ILE A 103 -2.98 1.20 3.65
N LEU A 104 -2.87 2.51 3.80
CA LEU A 104 -2.31 3.15 5.00
C LEU A 104 -3.48 3.77 5.77
N SER A 105 -3.74 3.28 6.96
CA SER A 105 -4.87 3.72 7.79
C SER A 105 -4.34 4.26 9.12
N GLY A 106 -4.71 5.47 9.48
CA GLY A 106 -4.32 6.07 10.75
C GLY A 106 -5.15 5.52 11.91
N VAL A 107 -4.50 5.26 13.02
CA VAL A 107 -5.14 4.96 14.30
C VAL A 107 -5.15 6.22 15.14
N ALA A 108 -6.31 6.89 15.19
CA ALA A 108 -6.43 8.14 15.94
C ALA A 108 -6.19 7.91 17.45
N LYS A 109 -5.40 8.79 18.07
CA LYS A 109 -5.20 8.85 19.52
C LYS A 109 -5.91 10.08 20.05
N ASN A 110 -6.83 9.92 20.98
CA ASN A 110 -7.62 11.02 21.56
C ASN A 110 -8.30 11.92 20.49
N GLY A 111 -8.78 11.33 19.41
CA GLY A 111 -9.41 12.05 18.31
C GLY A 111 -8.45 12.75 17.35
N VAL A 112 -7.14 12.65 17.55
CA VAL A 112 -6.11 13.22 16.66
C VAL A 112 -5.59 12.13 15.74
N ARG A 113 -5.69 12.39 14.42
CA ARG A 113 -5.14 11.50 13.40
C ARG A 113 -3.62 11.64 13.32
N PRO A 114 -2.88 10.54 13.14
CA PRO A 114 -1.45 10.60 12.87
C PRO A 114 -1.17 11.19 11.48
N LYS A 115 0.07 11.60 11.25
CA LYS A 115 0.52 12.25 10.00
C LYS A 115 1.61 11.46 9.30
N LEU A 116 1.52 11.38 7.97
CA LEU A 116 2.67 11.03 7.14
C LEU A 116 3.48 12.30 6.87
N LYS A 117 4.77 12.24 7.20
CA LYS A 117 5.70 13.37 7.07
C LYS A 117 6.87 12.97 6.17
N PRO A 118 6.75 13.10 4.84
CA PRO A 118 7.89 12.94 3.95
C PRO A 118 8.98 13.98 4.28
N LYS A 119 10.22 13.67 3.87
CA LYS A 119 11.39 14.55 4.07
C LYS A 119 12.14 14.72 2.77
N TYR A 120 12.76 15.88 2.57
CA TYR A 120 13.78 15.99 1.53
C TYR A 120 15.05 15.31 1.99
N VAL A 121 15.72 14.66 1.07
CA VAL A 121 17.01 13.99 1.28
C VAL A 121 17.91 14.26 0.08
N THR A 122 19.20 14.50 0.34
CA THR A 122 20.21 14.59 -0.68
C THR A 122 20.84 13.22 -0.92
N SER A 123 21.12 12.90 -2.16
CA SER A 123 21.86 11.70 -2.56
C SER A 123 22.83 12.01 -3.68
N THR A 124 24.00 11.39 -3.64
CA THR A 124 25.01 11.51 -4.69
C THR A 124 25.09 10.19 -5.44
N ASP A 125 24.96 10.24 -6.75
CA ASP A 125 25.04 9.06 -7.61
C ASP A 125 26.51 8.63 -7.88
N ALA A 126 26.68 7.53 -8.65
CA ALA A 126 28.00 7.01 -9.01
C ALA A 126 28.82 7.97 -9.90
N ASN A 127 28.19 8.96 -10.52
CA ASN A 127 28.83 9.99 -11.33
C ASN A 127 29.13 11.27 -10.53
N ASN A 128 29.04 11.23 -9.20
CA ASN A 128 29.20 12.36 -8.29
C ASN A 128 28.18 13.49 -8.51
N VAL A 129 27.01 13.19 -9.09
CA VAL A 129 25.92 14.16 -9.22
C VAL A 129 25.06 14.10 -7.97
N THR A 130 25.05 15.19 -7.22
CA THR A 130 24.19 15.32 -6.01
C THR A 130 22.82 15.85 -6.41
N THR A 131 21.77 15.20 -5.94
CA THR A 131 20.38 15.61 -6.14
C THR A 131 19.62 15.63 -4.82
N THR A 132 18.64 16.51 -4.72
CA THR A 132 17.72 16.56 -3.58
C THR A 132 16.35 16.09 -4.03
N ASN A 133 15.84 15.06 -3.38
CA ASN A 133 14.56 14.44 -3.67
C ASN A 133 13.74 14.33 -2.40
N MET A 134 12.41 14.34 -2.50
CA MET A 134 11.55 14.10 -1.36
C MET A 134 11.32 12.59 -1.20
N THR A 135 11.28 12.09 0.01
CA THR A 135 10.76 10.74 0.28
C THR A 135 9.26 10.71 -0.04
N GLY A 136 8.77 9.61 -0.57
CA GLY A 136 7.37 9.50 -0.99
C GLY A 136 6.95 8.06 -1.17
N LEU A 137 5.74 7.86 -1.64
CA LEU A 137 5.16 6.55 -1.93
C LEU A 137 5.38 6.19 -3.40
N ASN A 138 6.17 5.13 -3.64
CA ASN A 138 6.52 4.67 -4.97
C ASN A 138 5.77 3.38 -5.29
N MET A 139 5.05 3.36 -6.41
CA MET A 139 4.36 2.17 -6.90
C MET A 139 5.11 1.58 -8.07
N TYR A 140 5.42 0.29 -7.97
CA TYR A 140 6.26 -0.40 -8.96
C TYR A 140 5.48 -1.34 -9.89
N LEU A 141 4.18 -1.55 -9.67
CA LEU A 141 3.35 -2.35 -10.57
C LEU A 141 2.58 -1.47 -11.57
N ALA A 142 2.20 -2.05 -12.70
CA ALA A 142 1.48 -1.34 -13.77
C ALA A 142 0.06 -0.90 -13.37
N SER A 143 -0.57 -1.57 -12.41
CA SER A 143 -1.86 -1.21 -11.86
C SER A 143 -1.88 -1.46 -10.36
N ASN A 144 -1.67 -0.41 -9.59
CA ASN A 144 -1.73 -0.47 -8.14
C ASN A 144 -2.80 0.47 -7.62
N LEU A 145 -3.32 0.18 -6.44
CA LEU A 145 -4.09 1.11 -5.64
C LEU A 145 -3.29 1.48 -4.39
N ILE A 146 -3.07 2.78 -4.16
CA ILE A 146 -2.75 3.30 -2.83
C ILE A 146 -4.01 3.92 -2.24
N SER A 147 -4.38 3.48 -1.04
CA SER A 147 -5.44 4.10 -0.26
C SER A 147 -4.87 4.67 1.04
N ILE A 148 -5.14 5.94 1.32
CA ILE A 148 -4.81 6.57 2.61
C ILE A 148 -6.12 6.92 3.29
N ARG A 149 -6.28 6.47 4.56
CA ARG A 149 -7.50 6.65 5.35
C ARG A 149 -7.16 7.11 6.75
N ASP A 150 -7.93 8.08 7.27
CA ASP A 150 -7.79 8.57 8.63
C ASP A 150 -6.35 8.95 9.02
N LEU A 151 -5.55 9.39 8.06
CA LEU A 151 -4.11 9.63 8.17
C LEU A 151 -3.75 10.91 7.41
N ASP A 152 -3.39 11.97 8.12
CA ASP A 152 -3.12 13.27 7.52
C ASP A 152 -1.74 13.29 6.81
N ILE A 153 -1.54 14.23 5.90
CA ILE A 153 -0.30 14.35 5.11
C ILE A 153 0.28 15.74 5.32
N TYR A 154 1.58 15.80 5.65
CA TYR A 154 2.32 17.06 5.72
C TYR A 154 3.41 17.11 4.65
N LEU A 155 3.32 18.05 3.73
CA LEU A 155 4.28 18.26 2.64
C LEU A 155 5.32 19.31 3.08
N PRO A 156 6.61 18.94 3.21
CA PRO A 156 7.62 19.77 3.86
C PRO A 156 8.19 20.86 2.96
N SER A 157 8.85 21.83 3.59
CA SER A 157 9.71 22.81 2.92
C SER A 157 11.01 22.17 2.43
N PRO A 158 11.49 22.47 1.21
CA PRO A 158 12.83 22.13 0.75
C PRO A 158 13.90 23.11 1.21
N ALA A 159 13.55 24.14 2.00
CA ALA A 159 14.51 25.16 2.45
C ALA A 159 15.70 24.55 3.19
N GLY A 160 16.88 25.08 2.89
CA GLY A 160 18.14 24.60 3.51
C GLY A 160 18.81 23.42 2.80
N PHE A 161 18.19 22.84 1.76
CA PHE A 161 18.84 21.80 0.96
C PHE A 161 19.69 22.37 -0.17
N ASN A 162 20.89 21.84 -0.35
CA ASN A 162 21.81 22.18 -1.41
C ASN A 162 22.37 20.89 -2.06
N PRO A 163 22.16 20.68 -3.38
CA PRO A 163 21.39 21.55 -4.27
C PRO A 163 19.90 21.60 -3.91
N ALA A 164 19.22 22.67 -4.28
CA ALA A 164 17.77 22.73 -4.19
C ALA A 164 17.13 21.66 -5.09
N PRO A 165 15.94 21.10 -4.73
CA PRO A 165 15.28 20.13 -5.59
C PRO A 165 14.92 20.78 -6.94
N ASN A 166 15.21 20.06 -8.01
CA ASN A 166 15.00 20.54 -9.40
C ASN A 166 14.14 19.61 -10.25
N ASN A 167 13.75 18.46 -9.71
CA ASN A 167 12.90 17.48 -10.39
C ASN A 167 11.55 17.38 -9.67
N ALA A 168 10.50 17.96 -10.26
CA ALA A 168 9.17 17.99 -9.65
C ALA A 168 8.60 16.59 -9.38
N ARG A 169 8.87 15.59 -10.25
CA ARG A 169 8.44 14.22 -10.03
C ARG A 169 9.16 13.61 -8.83
N ALA A 170 10.46 13.84 -8.69
CA ALA A 170 11.23 13.36 -7.53
C ALA A 170 10.85 14.09 -6.23
N GLY A 171 10.26 15.29 -6.33
CA GLY A 171 9.65 16.04 -5.22
C GLY A 171 8.19 15.65 -4.95
N SER A 172 7.59 14.73 -5.68
CA SER A 172 6.18 14.36 -5.53
C SER A 172 5.97 13.34 -4.41
N PHE A 173 4.78 13.40 -3.77
CA PHE A 173 4.44 12.51 -2.66
C PHE A 173 4.07 11.11 -3.17
N PHE A 174 3.16 11.00 -4.13
CA PHE A 174 2.85 9.76 -4.83
C PHE A 174 3.63 9.70 -6.14
N ARG A 175 4.29 8.59 -6.39
CA ARG A 175 5.06 8.40 -7.62
C ARG A 175 4.74 7.08 -8.27
N GLY A 176 4.27 7.14 -9.53
CA GLY A 176 4.06 5.96 -10.35
C GLY A 176 5.37 5.47 -10.97
N PHE A 177 5.52 4.16 -11.09
CA PHE A 177 6.50 3.60 -12.00
C PHE A 177 6.08 3.96 -13.42
N SER A 178 6.91 4.71 -14.13
CA SER A 178 6.64 5.05 -15.53
C SER A 178 7.73 4.45 -16.40
N SER A 179 7.35 3.45 -17.19
CA SER A 179 8.07 3.09 -18.39
C SER A 179 7.34 3.71 -19.59
N VAL A 180 8.08 4.35 -20.48
CA VAL A 180 7.51 4.85 -21.74
C VAL A 180 6.90 3.75 -22.60
N ASN A 181 7.27 2.50 -22.32
CA ASN A 181 6.82 1.32 -23.08
C ASN A 181 5.55 0.68 -22.51
N VAL A 182 5.18 0.99 -21.25
CA VAL A 182 4.01 0.43 -20.59
C VAL A 182 3.28 1.55 -19.84
N PRO A 183 2.28 2.18 -20.45
CA PRO A 183 1.43 3.14 -19.75
C PRO A 183 0.77 2.45 -18.55
N THR A 184 0.93 3.06 -17.37
CA THR A 184 0.36 2.54 -16.14
C THR A 184 -0.92 3.28 -15.79
N VAL A 185 -1.83 2.62 -15.06
CA VAL A 185 -2.94 3.29 -14.38
C VAL A 185 -2.54 3.49 -12.93
N PHE A 186 -2.36 4.73 -12.52
CA PHE A 186 -1.96 5.10 -11.17
C PHE A 186 -3.19 5.48 -10.36
N ASN A 187 -3.55 4.64 -9.38
CA ASN A 187 -4.79 4.78 -8.63
C ASN A 187 -4.50 5.21 -7.18
N VAL A 188 -5.03 6.36 -6.79
CA VAL A 188 -4.93 6.95 -5.45
C VAL A 188 -6.33 7.17 -4.89
N SER A 189 -6.58 6.65 -3.69
CA SER A 189 -7.80 6.88 -2.94
C SER A 189 -7.48 7.54 -1.60
N LEU A 190 -8.15 8.63 -1.28
CA LEU A 190 -8.01 9.36 -0.02
C LEU A 190 -9.36 9.43 0.69
N GLU A 191 -9.37 9.08 1.98
CA GLU A 191 -10.58 9.10 2.80
C GLU A 191 -10.27 9.70 4.17
N ASN A 192 -11.02 10.74 4.58
CA ASN A 192 -10.83 11.44 5.86
C ASN A 192 -9.38 11.95 6.03
N VAL A 193 -8.83 12.65 5.05
CA VAL A 193 -7.43 13.12 5.02
C VAL A 193 -7.38 14.64 5.00
N ALA A 194 -6.57 15.24 5.86
CA ALA A 194 -6.14 16.63 5.72
C ALA A 194 -4.73 16.68 5.15
N VAL A 195 -4.57 17.38 4.03
CA VAL A 195 -3.26 17.67 3.44
C VAL A 195 -2.83 19.06 3.90
N THR A 196 -1.65 19.15 4.48
CA THR A 196 -1.01 20.44 4.80
C THR A 196 0.29 20.56 4.02
N MET A 197 0.68 21.78 3.67
CA MET A 197 1.79 22.03 2.76
C MET A 197 2.58 23.26 3.22
N ALA A 198 3.92 23.14 3.25
CA ALA A 198 4.79 24.30 3.39
C ALA A 198 4.62 25.23 2.17
N PRO A 199 4.67 26.57 2.35
CA PRO A 199 4.43 27.51 1.25
C PRO A 199 5.37 27.34 0.05
N ASP A 200 6.58 26.89 0.30
CA ASP A 200 7.65 26.67 -0.66
C ASP A 200 7.84 25.19 -1.05
N TRP A 201 6.91 24.32 -0.67
CA TRP A 201 6.97 22.90 -1.08
C TRP A 201 7.15 22.79 -2.60
N PHE A 202 8.10 21.94 -3.00
CA PHE A 202 8.44 21.71 -4.39
C PHE A 202 8.02 20.32 -4.85
N GLY A 203 7.20 20.25 -5.89
CA GLY A 203 6.73 18.99 -6.48
C GLY A 203 5.23 19.01 -6.77
N ASN A 204 4.73 17.85 -7.14
CA ASN A 204 3.31 17.59 -7.31
C ASN A 204 2.84 16.54 -6.28
N PHE A 205 1.56 16.52 -5.98
CA PHE A 205 1.01 15.50 -5.09
C PHE A 205 1.12 14.11 -5.73
N ILE A 206 0.79 14.01 -7.02
CA ILE A 206 0.97 12.81 -7.84
C ILE A 206 1.96 13.14 -8.97
N GLY A 207 3.13 12.52 -8.94
CA GLY A 207 4.17 12.64 -9.96
C GLY A 207 4.18 11.45 -10.90
N VAL A 208 3.70 11.66 -12.13
CA VAL A 208 3.68 10.63 -13.19
C VAL A 208 4.32 11.17 -14.47
N THR A 209 4.74 10.27 -15.35
CA THR A 209 5.35 10.66 -16.65
C THR A 209 4.44 10.28 -17.80
N ALA A 210 4.02 9.03 -17.89
CA ALA A 210 3.22 8.49 -19.00
C ALA A 210 2.06 7.60 -18.48
N SER A 211 1.47 7.99 -17.35
CA SER A 211 0.41 7.21 -16.70
C SER A 211 -0.93 7.95 -16.78
N SER A 212 -2.01 7.18 -16.86
CA SER A 212 -3.33 7.68 -16.50
C SER A 212 -3.47 7.67 -14.97
N VAL A 213 -4.20 8.64 -14.41
CA VAL A 213 -4.36 8.81 -12.97
C VAL A 213 -5.82 8.69 -12.59
N ILE A 214 -6.09 7.90 -11.56
CA ILE A 214 -7.37 7.90 -10.86
C ILE A 214 -7.13 8.51 -9.49
N LEU A 215 -7.81 9.61 -9.17
CA LEU A 215 -7.77 10.27 -7.87
C LEU A 215 -9.18 10.32 -7.28
N ALA A 216 -9.47 9.42 -6.36
CA ALA A 216 -10.71 9.38 -5.61
C ALA A 216 -10.53 10.07 -4.24
N THR A 217 -11.46 10.94 -3.87
CA THR A 217 -11.41 11.69 -2.61
C THR A 217 -12.75 11.63 -1.89
N THR A 218 -12.72 11.34 -0.59
CA THR A 218 -13.88 11.35 0.30
C THR A 218 -13.52 12.08 1.58
N ASN A 219 -14.19 13.18 1.88
CA ASN A 219 -13.90 13.99 3.07
C ASN A 219 -12.40 14.38 3.16
N VAL A 220 -11.87 14.97 2.07
CA VAL A 220 -10.46 15.38 1.98
C VAL A 220 -10.37 16.90 1.98
N GLN A 221 -9.43 17.42 2.78
CA GLN A 221 -9.13 18.85 2.83
C GLN A 221 -7.76 19.09 2.20
N PHE A 222 -7.72 19.91 1.15
CA PHE A 222 -6.49 20.39 0.56
C PHE A 222 -6.23 21.83 0.99
N PRO A 223 -4.96 22.26 1.15
CA PRO A 223 -4.64 23.62 1.55
C PRO A 223 -4.96 24.62 0.44
N SER A 224 -5.14 25.88 0.81
CA SER A 224 -5.22 26.98 -0.15
C SER A 224 -3.97 27.02 -1.04
N GLY A 225 -4.14 27.30 -2.34
CA GLY A 225 -3.02 27.30 -3.30
C GLY A 225 -2.56 25.92 -3.76
N PHE A 226 -3.35 24.87 -3.55
CA PHE A 226 -3.03 23.52 -4.01
C PHE A 226 -3.35 23.30 -5.50
N ALA A 227 -4.16 24.17 -6.12
CA ALA A 227 -4.49 24.11 -7.56
C ALA A 227 -3.22 24.08 -8.42
N GLY A 228 -3.19 23.19 -9.41
CA GLY A 228 -2.02 22.95 -10.27
C GLY A 228 -0.91 22.10 -9.62
N ARG A 229 -1.11 21.64 -8.38
CA ARG A 229 -0.16 20.77 -7.66
C ARG A 229 -0.69 19.33 -7.44
N TYR A 230 -1.90 19.03 -7.88
CA TYR A 230 -2.50 17.71 -7.73
C TYR A 230 -1.75 16.65 -8.53
N ILE A 231 -1.54 16.89 -9.82
CA ILE A 231 -0.96 15.93 -10.76
C ILE A 231 0.07 16.66 -11.63
N SER A 232 1.22 16.02 -11.88
CA SER A 232 2.22 16.57 -12.79
C SER A 232 1.63 16.82 -14.19
N ASN A 233 2.03 17.92 -14.80
CA ASN A 233 1.57 18.37 -16.11
C ASN A 233 0.07 18.72 -16.22
N VAL A 234 -0.63 18.90 -15.10
CA VAL A 234 -2.01 19.41 -15.06
C VAL A 234 -1.99 20.84 -14.53
N ALA A 235 -2.52 21.76 -15.32
CA ALA A 235 -2.57 23.18 -14.97
C ALA A 235 -3.56 23.47 -13.83
N ALA A 236 -3.31 24.53 -13.07
CA ALA A 236 -4.23 25.00 -12.04
C ALA A 236 -5.63 25.33 -12.63
N GLY A 237 -6.68 24.79 -12.00
CA GLY A 237 -8.06 25.00 -12.42
C GLY A 237 -8.49 24.19 -13.64
N ALA A 238 -7.66 23.26 -14.13
CA ALA A 238 -8.04 22.36 -15.21
C ALA A 238 -9.28 21.54 -14.82
N LEU A 239 -10.30 21.53 -15.66
CA LEU A 239 -11.52 20.76 -15.42
C LEU A 239 -11.26 19.28 -15.69
N VAL A 240 -11.55 18.43 -14.72
CA VAL A 240 -11.30 16.97 -14.84
C VAL A 240 -11.99 16.36 -16.05
N LYS A 241 -13.20 16.80 -16.38
CA LYS A 241 -13.96 16.32 -17.55
C LYS A 241 -13.24 16.54 -18.89
N ASP A 242 -12.29 17.48 -18.95
CA ASP A 242 -11.54 17.83 -20.16
C ASP A 242 -10.16 17.14 -20.22
N LEU A 243 -9.81 16.33 -19.20
CA LEU A 243 -8.53 15.63 -19.10
C LEU A 243 -8.69 14.15 -19.51
N GLY A 244 -8.18 13.78 -20.68
CA GLY A 244 -8.32 12.41 -21.21
C GLY A 244 -7.54 11.32 -20.45
N HIS A 245 -6.66 11.71 -19.52
CA HIS A 245 -5.80 10.78 -18.75
C HIS A 245 -6.02 10.88 -17.24
N VAL A 246 -7.02 11.63 -16.78
CA VAL A 246 -7.34 11.80 -15.37
C VAL A 246 -8.81 11.48 -15.12
N MET A 247 -9.05 10.64 -14.11
CA MET A 247 -10.38 10.39 -13.56
C MET A 247 -10.39 10.84 -12.10
N SER A 248 -11.32 11.70 -11.72
CA SER A 248 -11.49 12.13 -10.33
C SER A 248 -12.93 12.55 -10.07
N ASN A 249 -13.34 12.50 -8.81
CA ASN A 249 -14.59 13.11 -8.33
C ASN A 249 -14.44 14.60 -7.97
N LEU A 250 -13.24 15.17 -8.10
CA LEU A 250 -13.01 16.61 -8.06
C LEU A 250 -13.46 17.24 -9.37
N ALA A 251 -14.09 18.43 -9.31
CA ALA A 251 -14.51 19.14 -10.52
C ALA A 251 -13.32 19.76 -11.30
N SER A 252 -12.31 20.20 -10.55
CA SER A 252 -11.07 20.82 -11.10
C SER A 252 -9.87 20.51 -10.21
N LEU A 253 -8.66 20.65 -10.79
CA LEU A 253 -7.38 20.33 -10.15
C LEU A 253 -6.45 21.56 -10.03
#